data_f62bc7008a9211b6384fc2ebec8b8eeb
#
_entry.id   f62bc7008a9211b6384fc2ebec8b8eeb
#
_cell.length_a   1.000
_cell.length_b   1.000
_cell.length_c   1.000
_cell.angle_alpha   90.00
_cell.angle_beta   90.00
_cell.angle_gamma   90.00
#
_symmetry.space_group_name_H-M   'P 1'
#
loop_
_entity.id
_entity.type
_entity.pdbx_description
1 polymer ?
#
loop_
_entity_poly.entity_id
_entity_poly.type
_entity_poly.pdbx_seq_one_letter_code
_entity_poly.pdbx_strand_id
1 'polypeptide(L)'
;MSENASRIEQLPQAESVVLELEVNNHPGVMSHVCNLFARRAFNVEGIICLPMADNAARSNIWLRVADDRRLQQMILQLEKLVDVLEVRRHGADHDVFARLERFFN
;
A
#
# COMPACT_ATOMS: atom_id res chain seq x y z
N MET A 1 4.67 -30.65 -5.36
CA MET A 1 3.79 -29.48 -5.50
C MET A 1 3.13 -29.11 -4.19
N SER A 2 2.39 -30.06 -3.61
CA SER A 2 1.72 -29.82 -2.35
C SER A 2 2.69 -29.54 -1.19
N GLU A 3 3.87 -30.14 -1.21
CA GLU A 3 4.87 -29.88 -0.18
C GLU A 3 5.32 -28.44 -0.15
N ASN A 4 5.56 -27.82 -1.31
CA ASN A 4 5.96 -26.43 -1.37
C ASN A 4 4.83 -25.50 -0.89
N ALA A 5 3.60 -25.79 -1.28
CA ALA A 5 2.47 -25.01 -0.82
C ALA A 5 2.28 -25.12 0.69
N SER A 6 2.38 -26.34 1.24
CA SER A 6 2.27 -26.55 2.68
C SER A 6 3.38 -25.83 3.45
N ARG A 7 4.59 -25.88 2.91
CA ARG A 7 5.73 -25.20 3.55
C ARG A 7 5.53 -23.70 3.59
N ILE A 8 5.04 -23.11 2.50
CA ILE A 8 4.78 -21.67 2.43
C ILE A 8 3.69 -21.30 3.44
N GLU A 9 2.63 -22.09 3.53
CA GLU A 9 1.54 -21.85 4.47
C GLU A 9 1.98 -21.92 5.92
N GLN A 10 2.99 -22.72 6.23
CA GLN A 10 3.49 -22.88 7.59
C GLN A 10 4.47 -21.79 8.00
N LEU A 11 5.00 -21.01 7.04
CA LEU A 11 5.91 -19.93 7.38
C LEU A 11 5.15 -18.79 8.06
N PRO A 12 5.76 -18.17 9.08
CA PRO A 12 5.15 -17.00 9.69
C PRO A 12 4.99 -15.92 8.63
N GLN A 13 3.82 -15.33 8.58
CA GLN A 13 3.56 -14.22 7.68
C GLN A 13 3.65 -12.92 8.45
N ALA A 14 4.32 -11.93 7.86
CA ALA A 14 4.34 -10.60 8.42
C ALA A 14 2.92 -10.06 8.46
N GLU A 15 2.60 -9.36 9.54
CA GLU A 15 1.34 -8.64 9.59
C GLU A 15 1.31 -7.58 8.50
N SER A 16 0.12 -7.31 8.00
CA SER A 16 -0.07 -6.26 7.02
C SER A 16 -0.46 -4.96 7.71
N VAL A 17 -0.13 -3.86 7.08
CA VAL A 17 -0.64 -2.55 7.47
C VAL A 17 -1.20 -1.86 6.24
N VAL A 18 -2.04 -0.87 6.47
CA VAL A 18 -2.61 -0.06 5.42
C VAL A 18 -1.98 1.33 5.48
N LEU A 19 -1.48 1.80 4.35
CA LEU A 19 -1.00 3.17 4.20
C LEU A 19 -2.01 3.95 3.37
N GLU A 20 -2.32 5.13 3.82
CA GLU A 20 -3.16 6.07 3.08
C GLU A 20 -2.30 7.24 2.67
N LEU A 21 -2.18 7.47 1.36
CA LEU A 21 -1.43 8.59 0.81
C LEU A 21 -2.41 9.60 0.23
N GLU A 22 -2.25 10.86 0.60
CA GLU A 22 -2.89 11.96 -0.11
C GLU A 22 -1.88 12.51 -1.09
N VAL A 23 -2.23 12.54 -2.37
CA VAL A 23 -1.31 12.90 -3.44
C VAL A 23 -1.96 13.89 -4.40
N ASN A 24 -1.13 14.63 -5.13
CA ASN A 24 -1.60 15.41 -6.26
C ASN A 24 -2.11 14.44 -7.33
N ASN A 25 -3.29 14.71 -7.88
CA ASN A 25 -3.86 13.89 -8.98
C ASN A 25 -3.13 14.23 -10.27
N HIS A 26 -2.01 13.58 -10.49
CA HIS A 26 -1.03 13.92 -11.50
C HIS A 26 -0.66 12.65 -12.27
N PRO A 27 -0.58 12.71 -13.61
CA PRO A 27 -0.17 11.53 -14.37
C PRO A 27 1.19 11.02 -13.88
N GLY A 28 1.28 9.72 -13.63
CA GLY A 28 2.52 9.09 -13.21
C GLY A 28 2.76 9.02 -11.72
N VAL A 29 1.96 9.67 -10.87
CA VAL A 29 2.19 9.60 -9.42
C VAL A 29 2.08 8.16 -8.91
N MET A 30 1.11 7.40 -9.40
CA MET A 30 0.95 5.99 -9.05
C MET A 30 2.20 5.20 -9.40
N SER A 31 2.77 5.43 -10.58
CA SER A 31 3.99 4.76 -11.03
C SER A 31 5.18 5.09 -10.13
N HIS A 32 5.31 6.34 -9.72
CA HIS A 32 6.39 6.74 -8.81
C HIS A 32 6.28 6.02 -7.47
N VAL A 33 5.07 5.95 -6.92
CA VAL A 33 4.83 5.24 -5.66
C VAL A 33 5.15 3.76 -5.80
N CYS A 34 4.61 3.11 -6.84
CA CYS A 34 4.84 1.68 -7.06
C CYS A 34 6.32 1.36 -7.29
N ASN A 35 7.02 2.20 -8.05
CA ASN A 35 8.45 1.99 -8.31
C ASN A 35 9.28 2.11 -7.04
N LEU A 36 8.90 2.96 -6.12
CA LEU A 36 9.62 3.07 -4.86
C LEU A 36 9.60 1.77 -4.08
N PHE A 37 8.43 1.13 -3.99
CA PHE A 37 8.30 -0.18 -3.35
C PHE A 37 9.04 -1.27 -4.12
N ALA A 38 8.89 -1.28 -5.45
CA ALA A 38 9.49 -2.30 -6.31
C ALA A 38 11.01 -2.29 -6.21
N ARG A 39 11.63 -1.10 -6.21
CA ARG A 39 13.09 -1.00 -6.12
C ARG A 39 13.67 -1.52 -4.83
N ARG A 40 12.87 -1.56 -3.78
CA ARG A 40 13.32 -2.08 -2.48
C ARG A 40 12.81 -3.47 -2.21
N ALA A 41 12.31 -4.14 -3.24
CA ALA A 41 11.75 -5.49 -3.15
C ALA A 41 10.69 -5.58 -2.03
N PHE A 42 9.89 -4.54 -1.90
CA PHE A 42 8.82 -4.47 -0.92
C PHE A 42 7.52 -4.90 -1.58
N ASN A 43 6.90 -5.95 -1.08
CA ASN A 43 5.68 -6.48 -1.69
C ASN A 43 4.47 -5.63 -1.33
N VAL A 44 3.74 -5.19 -2.35
CA VAL A 44 2.46 -4.50 -2.19
C VAL A 44 1.35 -5.52 -2.45
N GLU A 45 0.55 -5.80 -1.43
CA GLU A 45 -0.51 -6.80 -1.50
C GLU A 45 -1.79 -6.26 -2.12
N GLY A 46 -1.99 -4.96 -2.03
CA GLY A 46 -3.16 -4.34 -2.61
C GLY A 46 -2.92 -2.85 -2.81
N ILE A 47 -3.54 -2.29 -3.82
CA ILE A 47 -3.44 -0.87 -4.12
C ILE A 47 -4.76 -0.37 -4.72
N ILE A 48 -5.22 0.77 -4.21
CA ILE A 48 -6.41 1.45 -4.71
C ILE A 48 -6.06 2.93 -4.87
N CYS A 49 -6.40 3.49 -6.02
CA CYS A 49 -6.20 4.92 -6.25
C CYS A 49 -7.48 5.52 -6.78
N LEU A 50 -8.00 6.52 -6.08
CA LEU A 50 -9.23 7.19 -6.46
C LEU A 50 -9.10 8.70 -6.26
N PRO A 51 -9.67 9.51 -7.16
CA PRO A 51 -9.75 10.95 -6.93
C PRO A 51 -10.53 11.24 -5.64
N MET A 52 -10.15 12.29 -4.94
CA MET A 52 -10.89 12.71 -3.75
C MET A 52 -12.24 13.30 -4.16
N ALA A 53 -13.29 12.95 -3.42
CA ALA A 53 -14.66 13.38 -3.74
C ALA A 53 -14.83 14.90 -3.65
N ASP A 54 -14.13 15.55 -2.73
CA ASP A 54 -14.24 16.98 -2.49
C ASP A 54 -13.20 17.81 -3.25
N ASN A 55 -12.19 17.15 -3.83
CA ASN A 55 -11.13 17.86 -4.55
C ASN A 55 -10.49 16.94 -5.56
N ALA A 56 -10.97 17.02 -6.81
CA ALA A 56 -10.49 16.15 -7.89
C ALA A 56 -9.04 16.44 -8.32
N ALA A 57 -8.43 17.54 -7.84
CA ALA A 57 -7.01 17.81 -8.07
C ALA A 57 -6.12 16.92 -7.18
N ARG A 58 -6.71 16.18 -6.26
CA ARG A 58 -6.02 15.27 -5.37
C ARG A 58 -6.60 13.89 -5.46
N SER A 59 -5.79 12.90 -5.11
CA SER A 59 -6.21 11.50 -5.05
C SER A 59 -5.76 10.90 -3.73
N ASN A 60 -6.45 9.84 -3.32
CA ASN A 60 -5.98 8.96 -2.26
C ASN A 60 -5.43 7.69 -2.88
N ILE A 61 -4.25 7.29 -2.45
CA ILE A 61 -3.68 5.99 -2.76
C ILE A 61 -3.68 5.17 -1.47
N TRP A 62 -4.33 4.03 -1.51
CA TRP A 62 -4.38 3.11 -0.38
C TRP A 62 -3.55 1.90 -0.72
N LEU A 63 -2.63 1.55 0.17
CA LEU A 63 -1.71 0.44 -0.02
C LEU A 63 -1.82 -0.53 1.15
N ARG A 64 -1.90 -1.82 0.86
CA ARG A 64 -1.72 -2.83 1.88
C ARG A 64 -0.35 -3.46 1.68
N VAL A 65 0.49 -3.38 2.69
CA VAL A 65 1.89 -3.80 2.63
C VAL A 65 2.27 -4.57 3.88
N ALA A 66 3.35 -5.33 3.79
CA ALA A 66 3.87 -6.04 4.95
C ALA A 66 4.39 -5.05 6.00
N ASP A 67 4.09 -5.34 7.26
CA ASP A 67 4.62 -4.57 8.39
C ASP A 67 5.96 -5.16 8.80
N ASP A 68 7.03 -4.73 8.14
CA ASP A 68 8.36 -5.15 8.53
C ASP A 68 9.18 -3.94 8.97
N ARG A 69 10.39 -4.20 9.46
CA ARG A 69 11.24 -3.16 10.04
C ARG A 69 11.67 -2.08 9.04
N ARG A 70 11.56 -2.36 7.73
CA ARG A 70 11.91 -1.40 6.70
C ARG A 70 10.77 -0.42 6.41
N LEU A 71 9.57 -0.69 6.94
CA LEU A 71 8.39 0.10 6.58
C LEU A 71 8.54 1.56 6.96
N GLN A 72 9.13 1.85 8.12
CA GLN A 72 9.34 3.23 8.54
C GLN A 72 10.21 3.99 7.55
N GLN A 73 11.27 3.36 7.03
CA GLN A 73 12.10 3.96 6.00
C GLN A 73 11.32 4.18 4.71
N MET A 74 10.44 3.24 4.35
CA MET A 74 9.59 3.39 3.17
C MET A 74 8.68 4.61 3.32
N ILE A 75 8.08 4.78 4.48
CA ILE A 75 7.22 5.93 4.74
C ILE A 75 7.99 7.23 4.57
N LEU A 76 9.20 7.29 5.13
CA LEU A 76 10.04 8.49 4.98
C LEU A 76 10.38 8.77 3.52
N GLN A 77 10.62 7.72 2.73
CA GLN A 77 10.88 7.88 1.29
C GLN A 77 9.64 8.35 0.54
N LEU A 78 8.47 7.82 0.89
CA LEU A 78 7.21 8.28 0.30
C LEU A 78 6.98 9.77 0.55
N GLU A 79 7.26 10.21 1.77
CA GLU A 79 7.08 11.61 2.15
C GLU A 79 7.99 12.56 1.39
N LYS A 80 9.09 12.05 0.83
CA LYS A 80 10.00 12.86 0.00
C LYS A 80 9.55 13.03 -1.44
N LEU A 81 8.59 12.23 -1.90
CA LEU A 81 8.08 12.37 -3.26
C LEU A 81 7.29 13.67 -3.38
N VAL A 82 7.57 14.44 -4.42
CA VAL A 82 7.02 15.80 -4.56
C VAL A 82 5.50 15.80 -4.62
N ASP A 83 4.90 14.77 -5.22
CA ASP A 83 3.45 14.69 -5.36
C ASP A 83 2.74 14.03 -4.17
N VAL A 84 3.48 13.54 -3.17
CA VAL A 84 2.90 12.99 -1.96
C VAL A 84 2.79 14.09 -0.91
N LEU A 85 1.54 14.38 -0.52
CA LEU A 85 1.25 15.48 0.40
C LEU A 85 1.20 15.01 1.85
N GLU A 86 0.71 13.79 2.07
CA GLU A 86 0.60 13.23 3.42
C GLU A 86 0.60 11.71 3.34
N VAL A 87 1.16 11.07 4.36
CA VAL A 87 1.14 9.61 4.52
C VAL A 87 0.57 9.30 5.90
N ARG A 88 -0.49 8.50 5.95
CA ARG A 88 -1.09 8.03 7.20
C ARG A 88 -1.00 6.53 7.29
N ARG A 89 -0.66 6.03 8.46
CA ARG A 89 -0.56 4.59 8.71
C ARG A 89 -1.78 4.12 9.48
N HIS A 90 -2.40 3.05 9.00
CA HIS A 90 -3.55 2.41 9.64
C HIS A 90 -3.25 0.95 9.94
N GLY A 91 -4.02 0.35 10.85
CA GLY A 91 -3.89 -1.07 11.16
C GLY A 91 -4.34 -1.97 10.01
N ALA A 92 -4.01 -3.24 10.13
CA ALA A 92 -4.31 -4.25 9.11
C ALA A 92 -5.81 -4.45 8.88
N ASP A 93 -6.62 -4.13 9.87
CA ASP A 93 -8.06 -4.32 9.85
C ASP A 93 -8.83 -3.12 9.27
N HIS A 94 -8.12 -2.18 8.64
CA HIS A 94 -8.78 -1.02 8.05
C HIS A 94 -9.83 -1.44 7.01
N ASP A 95 -11.00 -0.83 7.09
CA ASP A 95 -12.19 -1.21 6.31
C ASP A 95 -11.99 -1.22 4.81
N VAL A 96 -11.12 -0.36 4.28
CA VAL A 96 -11.00 -0.18 2.83
C VAL A 96 -10.71 -1.49 2.13
N PHE A 97 -9.75 -2.27 2.63
CA PHE A 97 -9.39 -3.55 2.01
C PHE A 97 -10.29 -4.69 2.47
N ALA A 98 -10.75 -4.65 3.72
CA ALA A 98 -11.66 -5.67 4.24
C ALA A 98 -12.96 -5.72 3.44
N ARG A 99 -13.50 -4.58 3.06
CA ARG A 99 -14.72 -4.52 2.24
C ARG A 99 -14.48 -5.04 0.83
N LEU A 100 -13.32 -4.72 0.26
CA LEU A 100 -12.97 -5.21 -1.06
C LEU A 100 -12.79 -6.71 -1.09
N GLU A 101 -12.15 -7.28 -0.09
CA GLU A 101 -11.98 -8.73 -0.03
C GLU A 101 -13.31 -9.45 -0.01
N ARG A 102 -14.29 -8.92 0.73
CA ARG A 102 -15.62 -9.51 0.77
C ARG A 102 -16.34 -9.42 -0.57
N PHE A 103 -16.05 -8.39 -1.34
CA PHE A 103 -16.63 -8.23 -2.67
C PHE A 103 -16.12 -9.32 -3.63
N PHE A 104 -14.83 -9.66 -3.54
CA PHE A 104 -14.21 -10.63 -4.45
C PHE A 104 -14.28 -12.08 -3.95
N ASN A 105 -14.51 -12.28 -2.69
CA ASN A 105 -14.61 -13.60 -2.09
C ASN A 105 -16.03 -13.89 -1.63
#